data_ecf00967118824b67bbdcaf7cb106c49
#
_entry.id   ecf00967118824b67bbdcaf7cb106c49
#
_cell.length_a   1.000
_cell.length_b   1.000
_cell.length_c   1.000
_cell.angle_alpha   90.00
_cell.angle_beta   90.00
_cell.angle_gamma   90.00
#
_symmetry.space_group_name_H-M   'P 1'
#
loop_
_entity.id
_entity.type
_entity.pdbx_description
1 polymer ?
#
loop_
_entity_poly.entity_id
_entity_poly.type
_entity_poly.pdbx_seq_one_letter_code
_entity_poly.pdbx_strand_id
1 'polypeptide(L)'
;MRLKWLDVRTVPTEGPQTAGRIASQCVAQGAGLIVVAGGDGTINEAVAGVAGTEVPFGFLPFGTANVLSNELRMGNNPVHAAELLEHCTPMPVSLGRMVAASGSRLFLCMAGAGLDARIVRIVNPKVKSLLGKYAYWLYAFEQVGSRLHQFRVRVNGREYVTSFALISRVRNYGGDIEIAKRANLLEDHFAIVLCEGRSSSRYLKYFAGVLFNALDRMSGVHVLEATSVEIEPIEGKLDLQLDGEHVGFGAARFEIVEGSVRLLIPAPYLSVMTPATVRLQYESF
;
A
#
# COMPACT_ATOMS: atom_id res chain seq x y z
N MET A 1 -10.08 -1.61 24.52
CA MET A 1 -10.99 -2.53 23.81
C MET A 1 -11.09 -3.80 24.64
N ARG A 2 -12.20 -4.06 25.32
CA ARG A 2 -12.52 -5.38 25.85
C ARG A 2 -13.69 -5.88 24.99
N LEU A 3 -13.38 -6.59 23.93
CA LEU A 3 -14.35 -7.45 23.28
C LEU A 3 -14.85 -8.40 24.39
N LYS A 4 -16.13 -8.41 24.69
CA LYS A 4 -16.72 -9.03 25.89
C LYS A 4 -16.40 -10.51 26.11
N TRP A 5 -15.67 -11.15 25.18
CA TRP A 5 -15.44 -12.60 25.16
C TRP A 5 -14.01 -13.00 24.73
N LEU A 6 -13.07 -12.03 24.63
CA LEU A 6 -11.70 -12.33 24.20
C LEU A 6 -10.71 -12.10 25.34
N ASP A 7 -9.81 -13.05 25.51
CA ASP A 7 -8.59 -12.85 26.30
C ASP A 7 -7.61 -12.01 25.45
N VAL A 8 -7.44 -10.73 25.81
CA VAL A 8 -6.62 -9.77 25.08
C VAL A 8 -5.27 -9.62 25.74
N ARG A 9 -4.22 -10.07 25.06
CA ARG A 9 -2.83 -9.84 25.44
C ARG A 9 -2.22 -8.73 24.61
N THR A 10 -1.71 -7.69 25.24
CA THR A 10 -0.98 -6.60 24.58
C THR A 10 0.52 -6.88 24.61
N VAL A 11 1.15 -6.84 23.43
CA VAL A 11 2.59 -7.02 23.26
C VAL A 11 3.14 -5.77 22.56
N PRO A 12 3.94 -4.92 23.24
CA PRO A 12 4.51 -3.74 22.62
C PRO A 12 5.61 -4.10 21.62
N THR A 13 5.73 -3.30 20.55
CA THR A 13 6.88 -3.38 19.64
C THR A 13 8.13 -2.81 20.32
N GLU A 14 9.29 -3.41 20.07
CA GLU A 14 10.59 -3.03 20.67
C GLU A 14 11.34 -2.00 19.81
N GLY A 15 10.77 -1.61 18.65
CA GLY A 15 11.36 -0.68 17.68
C GLY A 15 10.98 -1.06 16.25
N PRO A 16 11.55 -0.38 15.25
CA PRO A 16 11.34 -0.71 13.84
C PRO A 16 11.73 -2.16 13.53
N GLN A 17 11.02 -2.76 12.58
CA GLN A 17 11.24 -4.13 12.09
C GLN A 17 11.02 -5.24 13.14
N THR A 18 10.27 -4.96 14.21
CA THR A 18 9.97 -5.98 15.24
C THR A 18 8.54 -6.49 15.19
N ALA A 19 7.60 -5.76 14.60
CA ALA A 19 6.18 -6.10 14.58
C ALA A 19 5.89 -7.44 13.88
N GLY A 20 6.58 -7.75 12.78
CA GLY A 20 6.42 -9.03 12.07
C GLY A 20 6.85 -10.23 12.91
N ARG A 21 8.02 -10.15 13.55
CA ARG A 21 8.50 -11.19 14.47
C ARG A 21 7.54 -11.42 15.63
N ILE A 22 7.04 -10.33 16.24
CA ILE A 22 6.09 -10.40 17.35
C ILE A 22 4.78 -11.02 16.89
N ALA A 23 4.23 -10.61 15.74
CA ALA A 23 3.01 -11.18 15.20
C ALA A 23 3.14 -12.68 14.93
N SER A 24 4.24 -13.12 14.29
CA SER A 24 4.54 -14.53 14.06
C SER A 24 4.65 -15.33 15.37
N GLN A 25 5.29 -14.77 16.41
CA GLN A 25 5.38 -15.41 17.72
C GLN A 25 4.00 -15.55 18.38
N CYS A 26 3.14 -14.53 18.29
CA CYS A 26 1.79 -14.59 18.82
C CYS A 26 0.97 -15.68 18.10
N VAL A 27 1.07 -15.78 16.78
CA VAL A 27 0.43 -16.87 16.02
C VAL A 27 0.93 -18.24 16.47
N ALA A 28 2.24 -18.43 16.62
CA ALA A 28 2.82 -19.70 17.11
C ALA A 28 2.39 -20.04 18.53
N GLN A 29 2.03 -19.05 19.35
CA GLN A 29 1.48 -19.22 20.70
C GLN A 29 -0.05 -19.46 20.74
N GLY A 30 -0.70 -19.60 19.58
CA GLY A 30 -2.12 -19.91 19.46
C GLY A 30 -3.04 -18.69 19.49
N ALA A 31 -2.56 -17.50 19.14
CA ALA A 31 -3.43 -16.33 18.97
C ALA A 31 -4.50 -16.61 17.90
N GLY A 32 -5.77 -16.45 18.25
CA GLY A 32 -6.90 -16.61 17.34
C GLY A 32 -7.21 -15.35 16.51
N LEU A 33 -6.59 -14.23 16.83
CA LEU A 33 -6.72 -12.93 16.15
C LEU A 33 -5.49 -12.08 16.45
N ILE A 34 -4.94 -11.42 15.45
CA ILE A 34 -3.92 -10.39 15.61
C ILE A 34 -4.53 -9.02 15.30
N VAL A 35 -4.44 -8.07 16.24
CA VAL A 35 -4.83 -6.66 16.02
C VAL A 35 -3.61 -5.78 16.25
N VAL A 36 -3.26 -5.00 15.25
CA VAL A 36 -2.09 -4.09 15.30
C VAL A 36 -2.55 -2.66 15.53
N ALA A 37 -2.07 -2.05 16.61
CA ALA A 37 -2.22 -0.61 16.85
C ALA A 37 -0.96 0.13 16.37
N GLY A 38 -1.05 0.80 15.23
CA GLY A 38 0.12 1.45 14.63
C GLY A 38 -0.17 2.22 13.35
N GLY A 39 0.88 2.75 12.74
CA GLY A 39 0.84 3.33 11.40
C GLY A 39 1.07 2.29 10.31
N ASP A 40 1.01 2.73 9.03
CA ASP A 40 1.11 1.86 7.86
C ASP A 40 2.36 0.96 7.88
N GLY A 41 3.53 1.47 8.28
CA GLY A 41 4.75 0.67 8.38
C GLY A 41 4.63 -0.47 9.41
N THR A 42 4.11 -0.19 10.62
CA THR A 42 3.91 -1.23 11.65
C THR A 42 2.89 -2.27 11.20
N ILE A 43 1.82 -1.85 10.52
CA ILE A 43 0.80 -2.73 9.97
C ILE A 43 1.43 -3.65 8.91
N ASN A 44 2.22 -3.10 7.98
CA ASN A 44 2.86 -3.89 6.93
C ASN A 44 3.88 -4.90 7.49
N GLU A 45 4.70 -4.50 8.47
CA GLU A 45 5.60 -5.43 9.16
C GLU A 45 4.82 -6.60 9.78
N ALA A 46 3.74 -6.31 10.52
CA ALA A 46 2.95 -7.32 11.20
C ALA A 46 2.20 -8.25 10.22
N VAL A 47 1.69 -7.71 9.12
CA VAL A 47 1.08 -8.51 8.04
C VAL A 47 2.07 -9.54 7.50
N ALA A 48 3.32 -9.18 7.28
CA ALA A 48 4.34 -10.13 6.85
C ALA A 48 4.56 -11.27 7.86
N GLY A 49 4.34 -11.00 9.16
CA GLY A 49 4.46 -12.00 10.23
C GLY A 49 3.27 -12.96 10.34
N VAL A 50 2.11 -12.61 9.81
CA VAL A 50 0.90 -13.47 9.78
C VAL A 50 0.63 -14.06 8.39
N ALA A 51 1.37 -13.64 7.38
CA ALA A 51 1.20 -14.11 6.02
C ALA A 51 1.31 -15.65 5.93
N GLY A 52 0.40 -16.27 5.17
CA GLY A 52 0.32 -17.73 5.02
C GLY A 52 -0.31 -18.46 6.20
N THR A 53 -0.93 -17.75 7.15
CA THR A 53 -1.69 -18.35 8.26
C THR A 53 -3.18 -18.08 8.09
N GLU A 54 -4.02 -18.89 8.78
CA GLU A 54 -5.47 -18.70 8.83
C GLU A 54 -5.92 -17.72 9.91
N VAL A 55 -4.96 -17.14 10.69
CA VAL A 55 -5.27 -16.22 11.79
C VAL A 55 -5.77 -14.89 11.23
N PRO A 56 -6.99 -14.43 11.58
CA PRO A 56 -7.49 -13.14 11.17
C PRO A 56 -6.59 -12.00 11.63
N PHE A 57 -6.50 -10.97 10.77
CA PHE A 57 -5.67 -9.79 10.99
C PHE A 57 -6.52 -8.53 10.94
N GLY A 58 -6.49 -7.76 12.02
CA GLY A 58 -7.10 -6.44 12.12
C GLY A 58 -6.09 -5.38 12.50
N PHE A 59 -6.49 -4.11 12.42
CA PHE A 59 -5.61 -3.01 12.83
C PHE A 59 -6.40 -1.81 13.35
N LEU A 60 -5.70 -0.96 14.10
CA LEU A 60 -6.17 0.33 14.59
C LEU A 60 -5.24 1.43 14.06
N PRO A 61 -5.77 2.49 13.42
CA PRO A 61 -4.97 3.53 12.76
C PRO A 61 -4.40 4.51 13.78
N PHE A 62 -3.08 4.43 14.02
CA PHE A 62 -2.32 5.37 14.85
C PHE A 62 -1.22 6.08 14.06
N GLY A 63 -1.24 5.97 12.72
CA GLY A 63 -0.30 6.64 11.83
C GLY A 63 -0.76 8.02 11.39
N THR A 64 0.04 8.62 10.50
CA THR A 64 -0.24 9.94 9.90
C THR A 64 -1.05 9.83 8.61
N ALA A 65 -0.68 8.90 7.71
CA ALA A 65 -1.35 8.72 6.42
C ALA A 65 -2.52 7.72 6.51
N ASN A 66 -2.35 6.64 7.29
CA ASN A 66 -3.34 5.58 7.50
C ASN A 66 -3.99 5.13 6.17
N VAL A 67 -3.15 4.83 5.18
CA VAL A 67 -3.58 4.53 3.81
C VAL A 67 -4.55 3.36 3.78
N LEU A 68 -4.23 2.27 4.49
CA LEU A 68 -5.11 1.10 4.57
C LEU A 68 -6.44 1.44 5.25
N SER A 69 -6.42 2.26 6.30
CA SER A 69 -7.65 2.64 7.02
C SER A 69 -8.58 3.49 6.16
N ASN A 70 -8.01 4.43 5.39
CA ASN A 70 -8.75 5.23 4.43
C ASN A 70 -9.31 4.36 3.29
N GLU A 71 -8.53 3.43 2.76
CA GLU A 71 -8.98 2.48 1.74
C GLU A 71 -10.16 1.65 2.22
N LEU A 72 -10.07 1.09 3.42
CA LEU A 72 -11.14 0.28 4.03
C LEU A 72 -12.30 1.12 4.60
N ARG A 73 -12.25 2.45 4.50
CA ARG A 73 -13.28 3.37 5.01
C ARG A 73 -13.47 3.29 6.53
N MET A 74 -12.43 2.93 7.26
CA MET A 74 -12.45 2.88 8.73
C MET A 74 -12.17 4.25 9.36
N GLY A 75 -11.68 5.23 8.56
CA GLY A 75 -11.31 6.56 9.02
C GLY A 75 -10.02 6.58 9.85
N ASN A 76 -9.74 7.71 10.50
CA ASN A 76 -8.50 7.94 11.24
C ASN A 76 -8.70 7.93 12.78
N ASN A 77 -9.92 7.65 13.26
CA ASN A 77 -10.20 7.55 14.68
C ASN A 77 -10.05 6.09 15.14
N PRO A 78 -9.05 5.76 16.00
CA PRO A 78 -8.82 4.39 16.42
C PRO A 78 -9.94 3.81 17.28
N VAL A 79 -10.73 4.64 17.98
CA VAL A 79 -11.90 4.18 18.75
C VAL A 79 -12.99 3.72 17.80
N HIS A 80 -13.30 4.53 16.79
CA HIS A 80 -14.28 4.16 15.75
C HIS A 80 -13.82 2.91 14.97
N ALA A 81 -12.53 2.83 14.62
CA ALA A 81 -11.99 1.64 13.97
C ALA A 81 -12.14 0.38 14.85
N ALA A 82 -11.95 0.52 16.17
CA ALA A 82 -12.14 -0.59 17.10
C ALA A 82 -13.61 -1.07 17.18
N GLU A 83 -14.57 -0.15 17.11
CA GLU A 83 -16.00 -0.49 17.05
C GLU A 83 -16.34 -1.21 15.75
N LEU A 84 -15.79 -0.74 14.61
CA LEU A 84 -15.99 -1.41 13.32
C LEU A 84 -15.40 -2.81 13.26
N LEU A 85 -14.27 -3.08 13.93
CA LEU A 85 -13.64 -4.41 13.93
C LEU A 85 -14.57 -5.52 14.43
N GLU A 86 -15.53 -5.21 15.31
CA GLU A 86 -16.51 -6.19 15.81
C GLU A 86 -17.46 -6.69 14.70
N HIS A 87 -17.58 -5.90 13.62
CA HIS A 87 -18.50 -6.15 12.50
C HIS A 87 -17.76 -6.41 11.19
N CYS A 88 -16.44 -6.65 11.25
CA CYS A 88 -15.64 -6.98 10.08
C CYS A 88 -15.73 -8.47 9.74
N THR A 89 -15.67 -8.76 8.46
CA THR A 89 -15.58 -10.13 7.93
C THR A 89 -14.12 -10.46 7.60
N PRO A 90 -13.56 -11.59 8.07
CA PRO A 90 -12.23 -12.02 7.65
C PRO A 90 -12.27 -12.51 6.21
N MET A 91 -11.60 -11.77 5.33
CA MET A 91 -11.51 -12.06 3.90
C MET A 91 -10.07 -12.44 3.51
N PRO A 92 -9.88 -13.42 2.62
CA PRO A 92 -8.57 -13.68 2.05
C PRO A 92 -8.16 -12.47 1.18
N VAL A 93 -7.01 -11.90 1.48
CA VAL A 93 -6.44 -10.78 0.74
C VAL A 93 -5.04 -11.15 0.27
N SER A 94 -4.78 -10.92 -1.01
CA SER A 94 -3.46 -11.13 -1.60
C SER A 94 -2.50 -10.02 -1.22
N LEU A 95 -1.24 -10.37 -0.99
CA LEU A 95 -0.15 -9.43 -0.77
C LEU A 95 0.65 -9.23 -2.07
N GLY A 96 1.29 -8.09 -2.19
CA GLY A 96 2.35 -7.90 -3.16
C GLY A 96 3.67 -8.44 -2.60
N ARG A 97 4.50 -9.03 -3.47
CA ARG A 97 5.87 -9.39 -3.17
C ARG A 97 6.81 -8.68 -4.13
N MET A 98 7.77 -7.97 -3.60
CA MET A 98 8.92 -7.45 -4.34
C MET A 98 10.07 -8.45 -4.23
N VAL A 99 10.69 -8.77 -5.36
CA VAL A 99 11.95 -9.53 -5.45
C VAL A 99 12.98 -8.61 -6.09
N ALA A 100 14.06 -8.34 -5.38
CA ALA A 100 15.18 -7.50 -5.81
C ALA A 100 16.51 -8.13 -5.40
N ALA A 101 17.64 -7.57 -5.83
CA ALA A 101 18.96 -8.04 -5.42
C ALA A 101 19.18 -8.01 -3.89
N SER A 102 18.47 -7.12 -3.19
CA SER A 102 18.49 -7.00 -1.72
C SER A 102 17.67 -8.07 -0.99
N GLY A 103 16.96 -8.92 -1.71
CA GLY A 103 16.10 -9.97 -1.16
C GLY A 103 14.63 -9.81 -1.56
N SER A 104 13.75 -10.53 -0.87
CA SER A 104 12.31 -10.51 -1.08
C SER A 104 11.59 -9.87 0.10
N ARG A 105 10.58 -9.02 -0.20
CA ARG A 105 9.74 -8.35 0.80
C ARG A 105 8.29 -8.36 0.38
N LEU A 106 7.40 -8.60 1.35
CA LEU A 106 5.95 -8.45 1.16
C LEU A 106 5.52 -7.00 1.39
N PHE A 107 4.44 -6.60 0.74
CA PHE A 107 3.77 -5.31 0.96
C PHE A 107 2.25 -5.48 0.82
N LEU A 108 1.50 -4.67 1.55
CA LEU A 108 0.04 -4.76 1.60
C LEU A 108 -0.64 -3.75 0.68
N CYS A 109 -0.17 -2.49 0.70
CA CYS A 109 -0.86 -1.41 0.00
C CYS A 109 -0.25 -1.11 -1.35
N MET A 110 1.04 -0.77 -1.41
CA MET A 110 1.65 -0.30 -2.65
C MET A 110 3.17 -0.42 -2.70
N ALA A 111 3.69 -0.52 -3.91
CA ALA A 111 5.09 -0.33 -4.23
C ALA A 111 5.24 0.84 -5.20
N GLY A 112 6.37 1.51 -5.14
CA GLY A 112 6.69 2.60 -6.03
C GLY A 112 8.13 2.59 -6.52
N ALA A 113 8.34 3.17 -7.70
CA ALA A 113 9.67 3.31 -8.29
C ALA A 113 9.88 4.68 -8.93
N GLY A 114 11.13 5.12 -8.97
CA GLY A 114 11.53 6.38 -9.57
C GLY A 114 11.17 7.58 -8.72
N LEU A 115 10.46 8.57 -9.28
CA LEU A 115 10.11 9.81 -8.58
C LEU A 115 9.34 9.55 -7.29
N ASP A 116 8.40 8.61 -7.29
CA ASP A 116 7.63 8.22 -6.11
C ASP A 116 8.55 7.79 -4.95
N ALA A 117 9.37 6.80 -5.18
CA ALA A 117 10.29 6.27 -4.18
C ALA A 117 11.38 7.28 -3.78
N ARG A 118 11.81 8.15 -4.72
CA ARG A 118 12.75 9.23 -4.43
C ARG A 118 12.16 10.24 -3.44
N ILE A 119 10.89 10.62 -3.60
CA ILE A 119 10.20 11.51 -2.66
C ILE A 119 10.15 10.86 -1.28
N VAL A 120 9.75 9.58 -1.19
CA VAL A 120 9.74 8.84 0.08
C VAL A 120 11.10 8.87 0.77
N ARG A 121 12.20 8.69 0.03
CA ARG A 121 13.57 8.70 0.55
C ARG A 121 14.00 10.07 1.09
N ILE A 122 13.64 11.16 0.42
CA ILE A 122 14.12 12.51 0.78
C ILE A 122 13.24 13.21 1.84
N VAL A 123 12.00 12.76 2.05
CA VAL A 123 11.10 13.35 3.04
C VAL A 123 11.70 13.21 4.44
N ASN A 124 11.97 14.36 5.06
CA ASN A 124 12.49 14.39 6.42
C ASN A 124 11.44 13.89 7.42
N PRO A 125 11.77 12.92 8.31
CA PRO A 125 10.83 12.40 9.30
C PRO A 125 10.20 13.48 10.19
N LYS A 126 10.94 14.53 10.55
CA LYS A 126 10.43 15.67 11.35
C LYS A 126 9.42 16.51 10.56
N VAL A 127 9.65 16.71 9.26
CA VAL A 127 8.70 17.41 8.38
C VAL A 127 7.47 16.56 8.15
N LYS A 128 7.64 15.25 7.97
CA LYS A 128 6.54 14.29 7.87
C LYS A 128 5.67 14.29 9.13
N SER A 129 6.26 14.33 10.34
CA SER A 129 5.49 14.36 11.59
C SER A 129 4.72 15.67 11.80
N LEU A 130 5.22 16.80 11.26
CA LEU A 130 4.60 18.12 11.39
C LEU A 130 3.53 18.37 10.31
N LEU A 131 3.83 18.07 9.06
CA LEU A 131 2.99 18.38 7.89
C LEU A 131 2.19 17.16 7.38
N GLY A 132 2.40 15.98 7.94
CA GLY A 132 1.70 14.77 7.54
C GLY A 132 1.87 14.48 6.04
N LYS A 133 0.74 14.18 5.38
CA LYS A 133 0.69 13.90 3.93
C LYS A 133 1.18 15.08 3.07
N TYR A 134 1.06 16.31 3.54
CA TYR A 134 1.51 17.50 2.79
C TYR A 134 3.03 17.57 2.64
N ALA A 135 3.81 16.90 3.51
CA ALA A 135 5.26 16.83 3.38
C ALA A 135 5.66 16.20 2.03
N TYR A 136 4.99 15.14 1.59
CA TYR A 136 5.27 14.49 0.32
C TYR A 136 5.05 15.43 -0.88
N TRP A 137 4.01 16.24 -0.83
CA TRP A 137 3.72 17.22 -1.88
C TRP A 137 4.74 18.36 -1.90
N LEU A 138 5.16 18.84 -0.73
CA LEU A 138 6.19 19.87 -0.64
C LEU A 138 7.50 19.41 -1.31
N TYR A 139 7.96 18.20 -0.98
CA TYR A 139 9.17 17.64 -1.58
C TYR A 139 9.00 17.30 -3.07
N ALA A 140 7.81 16.94 -3.52
CA ALA A 140 7.51 16.79 -4.94
C ALA A 140 7.66 18.12 -5.70
N PHE A 141 7.21 19.24 -5.11
CA PHE A 141 7.40 20.58 -5.69
C PHE A 141 8.87 21.02 -5.70
N GLU A 142 9.65 20.70 -4.69
CA GLU A 142 11.10 20.99 -4.68
C GLU A 142 11.87 20.28 -5.79
N GLN A 143 11.35 19.17 -6.29
CA GLN A 143 11.95 18.46 -7.43
C GLN A 143 11.61 19.13 -8.78
N VAL A 144 10.75 20.15 -8.83
CA VAL A 144 10.39 20.83 -10.08
C VAL A 144 11.63 21.48 -10.72
N GLY A 145 11.83 21.23 -12.02
CA GLY A 145 13.03 21.66 -12.75
C GLY A 145 14.16 20.61 -12.78
N SER A 146 14.11 19.56 -11.94
CA SER A 146 15.10 18.48 -11.99
C SER A 146 14.85 17.52 -13.17
N ARG A 147 15.95 16.93 -13.68
CA ARG A 147 15.87 15.83 -14.64
C ARG A 147 15.58 14.53 -13.87
N LEU A 148 14.57 13.79 -14.32
CA LEU A 148 14.20 12.51 -13.73
C LEU A 148 14.88 11.38 -14.49
N HIS A 149 15.39 10.39 -13.72
CA HIS A 149 15.92 9.17 -14.27
C HIS A 149 14.79 8.33 -14.84
N GLN A 150 14.99 7.82 -16.05
CA GLN A 150 14.04 6.92 -16.69
C GLN A 150 14.39 5.47 -16.38
N PHE A 151 13.38 4.66 -16.34
CA PHE A 151 13.49 3.21 -16.18
C PHE A 151 12.45 2.51 -17.06
N ARG A 152 12.71 1.26 -17.30
CA ARG A 152 11.88 0.37 -18.10
C ARG A 152 10.93 -0.39 -17.20
N VAL A 153 9.67 -0.48 -17.63
CA VAL A 153 8.64 -1.31 -16.97
C VAL A 153 8.14 -2.31 -18.00
N ARG A 154 8.20 -3.60 -17.65
CA ARG A 154 7.59 -4.67 -18.45
C ARG A 154 6.37 -5.20 -17.73
N VAL A 155 5.23 -5.17 -18.42
CA VAL A 155 3.94 -5.60 -17.90
C VAL A 155 3.08 -6.11 -19.04
N ASN A 156 2.44 -7.29 -18.87
CA ASN A 156 1.57 -7.92 -19.86
C ASN A 156 2.23 -8.05 -21.25
N GLY A 157 3.51 -8.41 -21.31
CA GLY A 157 4.28 -8.55 -22.55
C GLY A 157 4.60 -7.24 -23.29
N ARG A 158 4.29 -6.08 -22.69
CA ARG A 158 4.60 -4.75 -23.24
C ARG A 158 5.67 -4.07 -22.40
N GLU A 159 6.43 -3.21 -23.07
CA GLU A 159 7.48 -2.39 -22.45
C GLU A 159 7.10 -0.92 -22.46
N TYR A 160 7.33 -0.25 -21.33
CA TYR A 160 7.09 1.18 -21.14
C TYR A 160 8.35 1.83 -20.59
N VAL A 161 8.63 3.07 -21.02
CA VAL A 161 9.72 3.90 -20.48
C VAL A 161 9.10 5.03 -19.68
N THR A 162 9.37 5.06 -18.39
CA THR A 162 8.74 5.96 -17.45
C THR A 162 9.75 6.53 -16.44
N SER A 163 9.36 7.51 -15.65
CA SER A 163 10.13 8.01 -14.50
C SER A 163 9.33 7.98 -13.18
N PHE A 164 8.08 7.46 -13.25
CA PHE A 164 7.23 7.21 -12.10
C PHE A 164 6.44 5.92 -12.35
N ALA A 165 6.48 5.00 -11.40
CA ALA A 165 5.62 3.84 -11.38
C ALA A 165 5.03 3.68 -9.98
N LEU A 166 3.71 3.53 -9.91
CA LEU A 166 2.96 3.10 -8.74
C LEU A 166 2.34 1.74 -9.05
N ILE A 167 2.61 0.75 -8.22
CA ILE A 167 2.12 -0.63 -8.31
C ILE A 167 1.28 -0.84 -7.04
N SER A 168 -0.02 -0.77 -7.16
CA SER A 168 -0.91 -0.61 -6.00
C SER A 168 -1.96 -1.70 -5.89
N ARG A 169 -2.28 -2.06 -4.65
CA ARG A 169 -3.40 -2.90 -4.23
C ARG A 169 -4.57 -2.06 -3.73
N VAL A 170 -4.32 -0.77 -3.43
CA VAL A 170 -5.27 0.19 -2.88
C VAL A 170 -5.44 1.39 -3.80
N ARG A 171 -6.60 2.04 -3.76
CA ARG A 171 -6.86 3.24 -4.57
C ARG A 171 -6.18 4.47 -4.01
N ASN A 172 -6.10 4.52 -2.68
CA ASN A 172 -5.62 5.67 -1.93
C ASN A 172 -4.09 5.77 -1.94
N TYR A 173 -3.58 6.99 -2.14
CA TYR A 173 -2.17 7.33 -2.13
C TYR A 173 -1.92 8.47 -1.14
N GLY A 174 -0.98 8.28 -0.21
CA GLY A 174 -0.59 9.29 0.77
C GLY A 174 -1.71 9.77 1.71
N GLY A 175 -2.75 8.95 1.88
CA GLY A 175 -3.93 9.23 2.72
C GLY A 175 -5.24 9.02 1.96
N ASP A 176 -5.88 10.12 1.55
CA ASP A 176 -7.22 10.14 0.95
C ASP A 176 -7.25 10.50 -0.56
N ILE A 177 -6.10 10.58 -1.22
CA ILE A 177 -6.01 10.92 -2.64
C ILE A 177 -6.04 9.64 -3.47
N GLU A 178 -7.01 9.49 -4.36
CA GLU A 178 -7.11 8.33 -5.23
C GLU A 178 -6.28 8.52 -6.50
N ILE A 179 -5.22 7.70 -6.66
CA ILE A 179 -4.39 7.63 -7.87
C ILE A 179 -4.65 6.35 -8.64
N ALA A 180 -4.65 5.20 -7.97
CA ALA A 180 -4.84 3.89 -8.56
C ALA A 180 -6.32 3.45 -8.48
N LYS A 181 -7.23 4.17 -9.12
CA LYS A 181 -8.69 4.00 -9.00
C LYS A 181 -9.22 2.60 -9.31
N ARG A 182 -8.45 1.82 -10.09
CA ARG A 182 -8.80 0.43 -10.44
C ARG A 182 -8.33 -0.59 -9.42
N ALA A 183 -7.61 -0.15 -8.38
CA ALA A 183 -7.18 -1.06 -7.33
C ALA A 183 -8.35 -1.57 -6.50
N ASN A 184 -8.30 -2.85 -6.16
CA ASN A 184 -9.25 -3.52 -5.30
C ASN A 184 -8.51 -4.58 -4.46
N LEU A 185 -8.52 -4.44 -3.14
CA LEU A 185 -7.86 -5.39 -2.25
C LEU A 185 -8.41 -6.82 -2.33
N LEU A 186 -9.67 -6.96 -2.78
CA LEU A 186 -10.35 -8.25 -2.90
C LEU A 186 -10.05 -8.99 -4.21
N GLU A 187 -9.29 -8.37 -5.11
CA GLU A 187 -8.92 -8.96 -6.40
C GLU A 187 -7.42 -9.27 -6.45
N ASP A 188 -7.01 -10.29 -7.21
CA ASP A 188 -5.64 -10.80 -7.22
C ASP A 188 -4.81 -10.15 -8.34
N HIS A 189 -4.82 -8.82 -8.43
CA HIS A 189 -4.01 -8.05 -9.36
C HIS A 189 -3.53 -6.72 -8.78
N PHE A 190 -2.54 -6.12 -9.38
CA PHE A 190 -2.11 -4.75 -9.15
C PHE A 190 -2.84 -3.80 -10.11
N ALA A 191 -3.25 -2.64 -9.60
CA ALA A 191 -3.46 -1.47 -10.43
C ALA A 191 -2.13 -0.73 -10.56
N ILE A 192 -1.70 -0.50 -11.82
CA ILE A 192 -0.38 0.06 -12.13
C ILE A 192 -0.61 1.41 -12.78
N VAL A 193 0.03 2.44 -12.25
CA VAL A 193 0.02 3.79 -12.82
C VAL A 193 1.45 4.17 -13.20
N LEU A 194 1.67 4.39 -14.51
CA LEU A 194 2.95 4.83 -15.05
C LEU A 194 2.81 6.26 -15.57
N CYS A 195 3.78 7.12 -15.26
CA CYS A 195 3.81 8.48 -15.77
C CYS A 195 5.12 8.72 -16.54
N GLU A 196 5.01 9.00 -17.85
CA GLU A 196 6.13 9.30 -18.72
C GLU A 196 6.67 10.72 -18.52
N GLY A 197 7.94 10.90 -18.80
CA GLY A 197 8.58 12.20 -18.89
C GLY A 197 9.91 12.27 -18.18
N ARG A 198 10.83 13.09 -18.73
CA ARG A 198 12.15 13.36 -18.17
C ARG A 198 12.18 14.63 -17.32
N SER A 199 11.18 15.51 -17.49
CA SER A 199 11.10 16.77 -16.76
C SER A 199 10.10 16.67 -15.63
N SER A 200 10.53 17.00 -14.45
CA SER A 200 9.67 17.07 -13.26
C SER A 200 8.56 18.13 -13.39
N SER A 201 8.74 19.16 -14.26
CA SER A 201 7.67 20.13 -14.55
C SER A 201 6.43 19.49 -15.18
N ARG A 202 6.59 18.37 -15.91
CA ARG A 202 5.46 17.59 -16.45
C ARG A 202 4.60 17.00 -15.34
N TYR A 203 5.20 16.69 -14.20
CA TYR A 203 4.51 16.12 -13.05
C TYR A 203 3.56 17.10 -12.35
N LEU A 204 3.76 18.43 -12.53
CA LEU A 204 2.76 19.42 -12.10
C LEU A 204 1.43 19.24 -12.84
N LYS A 205 1.48 18.89 -14.13
CA LYS A 205 0.28 18.58 -14.91
C LYS A 205 -0.38 17.29 -14.41
N TYR A 206 0.40 16.25 -14.15
CA TYR A 206 -0.12 14.99 -13.61
C TYR A 206 -0.74 15.18 -12.23
N PHE A 207 -0.12 16.02 -11.39
CA PHE A 207 -0.69 16.39 -10.10
C PHE A 207 -2.04 17.12 -10.26
N ALA A 208 -2.13 18.10 -11.16
CA ALA A 208 -3.41 18.72 -11.47
C ALA A 208 -4.43 17.68 -11.96
N GLY A 209 -4.00 16.73 -12.80
CA GLY A 209 -4.84 15.60 -13.23
C GLY A 209 -5.39 14.77 -12.06
N VAL A 210 -4.59 14.53 -11.02
CA VAL A 210 -5.05 13.85 -9.79
C VAL A 210 -6.11 14.68 -9.09
N LEU A 211 -5.85 15.99 -8.86
CA LEU A 211 -6.79 16.88 -8.17
C LEU A 211 -8.13 17.02 -8.89
N PHE A 212 -8.10 17.07 -10.23
CA PHE A 212 -9.31 17.18 -11.07
C PHE A 212 -9.89 15.82 -11.50
N ASN A 213 -9.40 14.71 -10.90
CA ASN A 213 -9.89 13.36 -11.21
C ASN A 213 -9.77 12.96 -12.70
N ALA A 214 -8.75 13.46 -13.39
CA ALA A 214 -8.54 13.34 -14.82
C ALA A 214 -7.20 12.68 -15.22
N LEU A 215 -6.42 12.15 -14.26
CA LEU A 215 -5.09 11.60 -14.48
C LEU A 215 -5.08 10.49 -15.54
N ASP A 216 -6.05 9.59 -15.50
CA ASP A 216 -6.19 8.45 -16.39
C ASP A 216 -6.43 8.82 -17.88
N ARG A 217 -6.83 10.07 -18.13
CA ARG A 217 -7.09 10.62 -19.48
C ARG A 217 -5.92 11.43 -20.03
N MET A 218 -4.85 11.59 -19.25
CA MET A 218 -3.73 12.44 -19.65
C MET A 218 -2.75 11.70 -20.56
N SER A 219 -2.24 12.39 -21.56
CA SER A 219 -1.18 11.86 -22.43
C SER A 219 0.09 11.58 -21.64
N GLY A 220 0.66 10.38 -21.83
CA GLY A 220 1.83 9.89 -21.12
C GLY A 220 1.53 9.31 -19.72
N VAL A 221 0.26 9.07 -19.42
CA VAL A 221 -0.18 8.27 -18.27
C VAL A 221 -0.76 6.95 -18.76
N HIS A 222 -0.29 5.86 -18.18
CA HIS A 222 -0.80 4.52 -18.46
C HIS A 222 -1.37 3.93 -17.16
N VAL A 223 -2.62 3.49 -17.23
CA VAL A 223 -3.31 2.78 -16.12
C VAL A 223 -3.58 1.36 -16.58
N LEU A 224 -2.93 0.40 -15.93
CA LEU A 224 -2.86 -0.99 -16.31
C LEU A 224 -3.24 -1.88 -15.12
N GLU A 225 -3.57 -3.13 -15.40
CA GLU A 225 -3.78 -4.18 -14.41
C GLU A 225 -2.91 -5.39 -14.75
N ALA A 226 -2.24 -5.97 -13.76
CA ALA A 226 -1.42 -7.16 -13.94
C ALA A 226 -1.15 -7.88 -12.61
N THR A 227 -0.82 -9.16 -12.69
CA THR A 227 -0.39 -9.96 -11.54
C THR A 227 1.12 -9.92 -11.32
N SER A 228 1.88 -9.46 -12.33
CA SER A 228 3.33 -9.27 -12.21
C SER A 228 3.83 -8.09 -13.03
N VAL A 229 4.89 -7.45 -12.54
CA VAL A 229 5.55 -6.28 -13.14
C VAL A 229 7.05 -6.42 -12.94
N GLU A 230 7.83 -6.15 -13.99
CA GLU A 230 9.29 -6.06 -13.89
C GLU A 230 9.74 -4.63 -14.17
N ILE A 231 10.68 -4.15 -13.39
CA ILE A 231 11.26 -2.82 -13.56
C ILE A 231 12.78 -2.90 -13.60
N GLU A 232 13.39 -2.15 -14.51
CA GLU A 232 14.83 -2.08 -14.69
C GLU A 232 15.29 -0.64 -14.90
N PRO A 233 16.36 -0.17 -14.22
CA PRO A 233 16.92 1.14 -14.49
C PRO A 233 17.49 1.19 -15.92
N ILE A 234 17.25 2.29 -16.64
CA ILE A 234 17.92 2.60 -17.91
C ILE A 234 19.16 3.43 -17.62
N GLU A 235 19.06 4.38 -16.71
CA GLU A 235 20.14 5.27 -16.30
C GLU A 235 20.11 5.54 -14.80
N GLY A 236 21.29 5.63 -14.19
CA GLY A 236 21.43 6.00 -12.77
C GLY A 236 20.90 4.98 -11.78
N LYS A 237 20.62 5.46 -10.57
CA LYS A 237 20.02 4.65 -9.48
C LYS A 237 18.51 4.80 -9.51
N LEU A 238 17.80 3.69 -9.53
CA LEU A 238 16.35 3.64 -9.46
C LEU A 238 15.92 3.42 -8.01
N ASP A 239 15.33 4.43 -7.39
CA ASP A 239 14.77 4.32 -6.03
C ASP A 239 13.56 3.40 -6.02
N LEU A 240 13.42 2.60 -4.94
CA LEU A 240 12.30 1.68 -4.68
C LEU A 240 11.69 1.97 -3.31
N GLN A 241 10.36 1.89 -3.22
CA GLN A 241 9.63 2.00 -1.97
C GLN A 241 8.56 0.90 -1.85
N LEU A 242 8.23 0.50 -0.62
CA LEU A 242 7.09 -0.35 -0.26
C LEU A 242 6.33 0.32 0.90
N ASP A 243 5.03 0.46 0.76
CA ASP A 243 4.11 1.03 1.77
C ASP A 243 4.61 2.32 2.44
N GLY A 244 5.27 3.20 1.64
CA GLY A 244 5.80 4.48 2.09
C GLY A 244 7.15 4.41 2.81
N GLU A 245 7.88 3.29 2.69
CA GLU A 245 9.25 3.10 3.18
C GLU A 245 10.22 2.89 2.01
N HIS A 246 11.34 3.63 2.00
CA HIS A 246 12.39 3.41 1.01
C HIS A 246 13.11 2.09 1.29
N VAL A 247 13.16 1.19 0.29
CA VAL A 247 13.68 -0.17 0.45
C VAL A 247 14.96 -0.45 -0.34
N GLY A 248 15.52 0.57 -0.99
CA GLY A 248 16.78 0.45 -1.72
C GLY A 248 16.69 0.91 -3.17
N PHE A 249 17.60 0.37 -3.98
CA PHE A 249 17.79 0.80 -5.37
C PHE A 249 17.92 -0.41 -6.30
N GLY A 250 17.51 -0.24 -7.55
CA GLY A 250 17.85 -1.17 -8.64
C GLY A 250 16.65 -1.75 -9.35
N ALA A 251 16.89 -2.86 -10.05
CA ALA A 251 15.86 -3.64 -10.69
C ALA A 251 15.04 -4.42 -9.64
N ALA A 252 13.75 -4.58 -9.92
CA ALA A 252 12.87 -5.39 -9.08
C ALA A 252 11.76 -6.03 -9.93
N ARG A 253 11.27 -7.17 -9.45
CA ARG A 253 10.05 -7.82 -9.91
C ARG A 253 9.02 -7.75 -8.79
N PHE A 254 7.80 -7.43 -9.15
CA PHE A 254 6.64 -7.41 -8.28
C PHE A 254 5.68 -8.49 -8.74
N GLU A 255 5.14 -9.26 -7.80
CA GLU A 255 4.18 -10.32 -8.08
C GLU A 255 3.13 -10.43 -6.99
N ILE A 256 1.93 -10.90 -7.33
CA ILE A 256 0.87 -11.19 -6.39
C ILE A 256 1.17 -12.51 -5.67
N VAL A 257 0.92 -12.54 -4.36
CA VAL A 257 0.90 -13.75 -3.53
C VAL A 257 -0.53 -13.93 -3.04
N GLU A 258 -1.25 -14.82 -3.70
CA GLU A 258 -2.69 -15.00 -3.52
C GLU A 258 -3.06 -15.45 -2.11
N GLY A 259 -4.19 -14.93 -1.59
CA GLY A 259 -4.81 -15.37 -0.35
C GLY A 259 -3.92 -15.32 0.89
N SER A 260 -2.92 -14.44 0.89
CA SER A 260 -1.80 -14.50 1.85
C SER A 260 -2.17 -14.11 3.27
N VAL A 261 -3.26 -13.35 3.49
CA VAL A 261 -3.68 -12.88 4.82
C VAL A 261 -5.19 -12.89 4.95
N ARG A 262 -5.71 -13.24 6.12
CA ARG A 262 -7.13 -13.13 6.48
C ARG A 262 -7.40 -11.74 7.07
N LEU A 263 -7.56 -10.73 6.21
CA LEU A 263 -7.77 -9.35 6.65
C LEU A 263 -9.22 -9.12 7.11
N LEU A 264 -9.40 -8.46 8.24
CA LEU A 264 -10.72 -8.04 8.71
C LEU A 264 -11.23 -6.86 7.87
N ILE A 265 -12.21 -7.11 7.02
CA ILE A 265 -12.77 -6.14 6.08
C ILE A 265 -14.13 -5.63 6.59
N PRO A 266 -14.32 -4.31 6.73
CA PRO A 266 -15.59 -3.74 7.18
C PRO A 266 -16.65 -3.76 6.08
N ALA A 267 -17.91 -3.92 6.48
CA ALA A 267 -19.07 -3.97 5.58
C ALA A 267 -19.16 -2.78 4.60
N PRO A 268 -18.83 -1.52 4.98
CA PRO A 268 -18.83 -0.40 4.04
C PRO A 268 -17.86 -0.56 2.86
N TYR A 269 -16.73 -1.24 3.04
CA TYR A 269 -15.80 -1.55 1.95
C TYR A 269 -16.37 -2.67 1.07
N LEU A 270 -16.81 -3.79 1.67
CA LEU A 270 -17.44 -4.90 0.95
C LEU A 270 -18.61 -4.44 0.08
N SER A 271 -19.44 -3.53 0.61
CA SER A 271 -20.61 -3.03 -0.12
C SER A 271 -20.28 -2.27 -1.40
N VAL A 272 -19.08 -1.72 -1.53
CA VAL A 272 -18.66 -0.95 -2.70
C VAL A 272 -17.80 -1.76 -3.64
N MET A 273 -16.92 -2.62 -3.09
CA MET A 273 -15.89 -3.31 -3.87
C MET A 273 -16.32 -4.70 -4.35
N THR A 274 -17.35 -5.29 -3.74
CA THR A 274 -17.87 -6.59 -4.19
C THR A 274 -18.97 -6.38 -5.25
N PRO A 275 -18.87 -6.99 -6.44
CA PRO A 275 -19.93 -6.97 -7.43
C PRO A 275 -21.25 -7.48 -6.86
N ALA A 276 -22.37 -6.92 -7.28
CA ALA A 276 -23.71 -7.28 -6.77
C ALA A 276 -24.01 -8.80 -6.87
N THR A 277 -23.45 -9.47 -7.88
CA THR A 277 -23.58 -10.91 -8.10
C THR A 277 -22.88 -11.79 -7.07
N VAL A 278 -21.88 -11.27 -6.37
CA VAL A 278 -21.07 -12.01 -5.37
C VAL A 278 -21.56 -11.75 -3.94
N ARG A 279 -22.26 -10.62 -3.69
CA ARG A 279 -22.77 -10.26 -2.35
C ARG A 279 -23.67 -11.31 -1.72
N LEU A 280 -24.47 -11.98 -2.51
CA LEU A 280 -25.44 -13.01 -2.05
C LEU A 280 -24.78 -14.24 -1.42
N GLN A 281 -23.48 -14.48 -1.69
CA GLN A 281 -22.75 -15.61 -1.10
C GLN A 281 -22.21 -15.32 0.32
N TYR A 282 -22.07 -14.05 0.72
CA TYR A 282 -21.48 -13.65 2.00
C TYR A 282 -22.51 -13.21 3.05
N GLU A 283 -23.78 -13.00 2.67
CA GLU A 283 -24.89 -12.66 3.58
C GLU A 283 -25.51 -13.90 4.28
N SER A 284 -25.03 -15.10 3.94
CA SER A 284 -25.56 -16.38 4.46
C SER A 284 -24.70 -17.07 5.51
N PHE A 285 -23.76 -16.32 6.17
CA PHE A 285 -22.97 -16.84 7.28
C PHE A 285 -23.17 -16.05 8.58
#